data_f39d016f79833d0a97d09946649124f8
#
_entry.id   f39d016f79833d0a97d09946649124f8
#
_cell.length_a   1.000
_cell.length_b   1.000
_cell.length_c   1.000
_cell.angle_alpha   90.00
_cell.angle_beta   90.00
_cell.angle_gamma   90.00
#
_symmetry.space_group_name_H-M   'P 1'
#
loop_
_entity.id
_entity.type
_entity.pdbx_description
1 polymer ?
#
loop_
_entity_poly.entity_id
_entity_poly.type
_entity_poly.pdbx_seq_one_letter_code
_entity_poly.pdbx_strand_id
1 'polypeptide(L)'
;RKLRVATVCGIVFGSLDEDVPSIEDYLGEEILGRIERVLHKPIRVLGKFRQMLPNNWKLYFENVKDTYHASLLHVFFTTFKINRLSQRGGVIVSDTGAHHVSYSVIDKKSSESEEYQKEKLRSDKDDYRLADPSLLEGVDEFGDGVTLQILSVFPGFVLQQIQNSIAVRQILPKGVE
;
A
#
# COMPACT_ATOMS: atom_id res chain seq x y z
N ARG A 1 27.77 7.67 -17.11
CA ARG A 1 26.89 8.76 -16.64
C ARG A 1 26.71 8.58 -15.14
N LYS A 2 26.83 9.63 -14.35
CA LYS A 2 26.70 9.60 -12.90
C LYS A 2 25.22 9.83 -12.54
N LEU A 3 24.67 9.05 -11.61
CA LEU A 3 23.33 9.27 -11.10
C LEU A 3 23.39 10.33 -9.99
N ARG A 4 22.39 11.21 -9.94
CA ARG A 4 22.06 11.97 -8.73
C ARG A 4 21.32 11.04 -7.79
N VAL A 5 21.79 10.91 -6.57
CA VAL A 5 21.29 9.93 -5.60
C VAL A 5 20.84 10.64 -4.33
N ALA A 6 19.72 10.24 -3.78
CA ALA A 6 19.20 10.65 -2.48
C ALA A 6 18.68 9.45 -1.69
N THR A 7 18.64 9.57 -0.38
CA THR A 7 18.18 8.48 0.49
C THR A 7 17.13 8.97 1.47
N VAL A 8 16.01 8.25 1.54
CA VAL A 8 14.91 8.51 2.48
C VAL A 8 14.62 7.22 3.24
N CYS A 9 14.75 7.23 4.55
CA CYS A 9 14.49 6.09 5.45
C CYS A 9 15.15 4.78 4.99
N GLY A 10 16.37 4.86 4.44
CA GLY A 10 17.12 3.71 3.91
C GLY A 10 16.74 3.28 2.48
N ILE A 11 15.75 3.91 1.87
CA ILE A 11 15.43 3.71 0.46
C ILE A 11 16.28 4.67 -0.39
N VAL A 12 16.93 4.12 -1.41
CA VAL A 12 17.79 4.89 -2.32
C VAL A 12 17.01 5.24 -3.58
N PHE A 13 16.92 6.52 -3.86
CA PHE A 13 16.36 7.07 -5.10
C PHE A 13 17.48 7.56 -6.00
N GLY A 14 17.33 7.38 -7.30
CA GLY A 14 18.32 7.82 -8.28
C GLY A 14 17.69 8.45 -9.50
N SER A 15 18.26 9.53 -10.00
CA SER A 15 17.86 10.19 -11.24
C SER A 15 19.01 10.28 -12.23
N LEU A 16 18.69 10.13 -13.51
CA LEU A 16 19.59 10.39 -14.63
C LEU A 16 19.61 11.87 -15.05
N ASP A 17 18.62 12.61 -14.59
CA ASP A 17 18.49 14.05 -14.80
C ASP A 17 19.15 14.77 -13.61
N GLU A 18 20.00 15.76 -13.92
CA GLU A 18 20.71 16.56 -12.93
C GLU A 18 19.86 17.71 -12.38
N ASP A 19 18.85 18.13 -13.15
CA ASP A 19 17.96 19.26 -12.84
C ASP A 19 16.68 18.87 -12.07
N VAL A 20 16.66 17.68 -11.48
CA VAL A 20 15.52 17.27 -10.63
C VAL A 20 15.54 18.03 -9.29
N PRO A 21 14.35 18.30 -8.70
CA PRO A 21 14.24 18.86 -7.35
C PRO A 21 14.89 17.97 -6.28
N SER A 22 14.98 18.47 -5.06
CA SER A 22 15.35 17.62 -3.93
C SER A 22 14.36 16.45 -3.81
N ILE A 23 14.75 15.37 -3.15
CA ILE A 23 13.82 14.25 -2.96
C ILE A 23 12.66 14.64 -2.05
N GLU A 24 12.91 15.52 -1.10
CA GLU A 24 11.91 16.08 -0.19
C GLU A 24 10.88 16.91 -0.96
N ASP A 25 11.33 17.80 -1.83
CA ASP A 25 10.44 18.60 -2.70
C ASP A 25 9.68 17.73 -3.70
N TYR A 26 10.33 16.68 -4.22
CA TYR A 26 9.71 15.76 -5.17
C TYR A 26 8.59 14.94 -4.53
N LEU A 27 8.80 14.45 -3.32
CA LEU A 27 7.80 13.68 -2.58
C LEU A 27 6.70 14.57 -1.99
N GLY A 28 7.07 15.73 -1.48
CA GLY A 28 6.21 16.57 -0.66
C GLY A 28 6.04 16.04 0.77
N GLU A 29 5.64 16.91 1.66
CA GLU A 29 5.56 16.66 3.11
C GLU A 29 4.66 15.46 3.44
N GLU A 30 3.48 15.38 2.83
CA GLU A 30 2.50 14.32 3.09
C GLU A 30 3.02 12.93 2.70
N ILE A 31 3.63 12.80 1.52
CA ILE A 31 4.17 11.52 1.05
C ILE A 31 5.39 11.12 1.87
N LEU A 32 6.27 12.07 2.17
CA LEU A 32 7.45 11.86 2.99
C LEU A 32 7.05 11.37 4.39
N GLY A 33 6.13 12.06 5.05
CA GLY A 33 5.62 11.65 6.36
C GLY A 33 5.01 10.25 6.37
N ARG A 34 4.37 9.84 5.27
CA ARG A 34 3.83 8.48 5.14
C ARG A 34 4.89 7.41 4.92
N ILE A 35 6.02 7.74 4.31
CA ILE A 35 7.18 6.86 4.22
C ILE A 35 7.83 6.72 5.60
N GLU A 36 8.09 7.84 6.27
CA GLU A 36 8.69 7.88 7.60
C GLU A 36 7.86 7.12 8.63
N ARG A 37 6.53 7.25 8.56
CA ARG A 37 5.62 6.49 9.41
C ARG A 37 5.90 4.99 9.39
N VAL A 38 6.07 4.42 8.19
CA VAL A 38 6.25 2.97 8.02
C VAL A 38 7.70 2.55 8.28
N LEU A 39 8.66 3.39 7.92
CA LEU A 39 10.09 3.09 7.94
C LEU A 39 10.84 3.86 9.04
N HIS A 40 10.20 4.09 10.18
CA HIS A 40 10.77 4.84 11.31
C HIS A 40 11.85 4.07 12.10
N LYS A 41 12.01 2.79 11.84
CA LYS A 41 13.03 1.91 12.47
C LYS A 41 13.91 1.27 11.40
N PRO A 42 15.12 0.82 11.76
CA PRO A 42 15.94 0.02 10.86
C PRO A 42 15.18 -1.20 10.34
N ILE A 43 15.17 -1.37 9.03
CA ILE A 43 14.48 -2.46 8.34
C ILE A 43 15.44 -3.59 7.99
N ARG A 44 14.92 -4.82 7.99
CA ARG A 44 15.61 -6.01 7.50
C ARG A 44 14.84 -6.60 6.33
N VAL A 45 15.52 -6.79 5.22
CA VAL A 45 14.95 -7.49 4.06
C VAL A 45 14.88 -8.97 4.37
N LEU A 46 13.68 -9.53 4.44
CA LEU A 46 13.44 -10.94 4.74
C LEU A 46 13.50 -11.81 3.47
N GLY A 47 13.17 -11.24 2.33
CA GLY A 47 13.18 -11.95 1.07
C GLY A 47 13.00 -11.02 -0.12
N LYS A 48 13.31 -11.54 -1.31
CA LYS A 48 13.12 -10.85 -2.58
C LYS A 48 12.64 -11.85 -3.63
N PHE A 49 11.65 -11.45 -4.41
CA PHE A 49 11.23 -12.21 -5.59
C PHE A 49 10.98 -11.27 -6.77
N ARG A 50 10.95 -11.84 -7.96
CA ARG A 50 10.69 -11.13 -9.20
C ARG A 50 9.53 -11.81 -9.91
N GLN A 51 8.61 -11.00 -10.42
CA GLN A 51 7.47 -11.47 -11.17
C GLN A 51 7.42 -10.75 -12.52
N MET A 52 7.07 -11.50 -13.55
CA MET A 52 6.76 -10.95 -14.87
C MET A 52 5.25 -10.93 -15.03
N LEU A 53 4.72 -9.76 -15.34
CA LEU A 53 3.28 -9.56 -15.57
C LEU A 53 3.09 -9.20 -17.06
N PRO A 54 2.33 -9.99 -17.83
CA PRO A 54 2.04 -9.69 -19.23
C PRO A 54 0.91 -8.65 -19.35
N ASN A 55 1.17 -7.43 -18.86
CA ASN A 55 0.22 -6.34 -18.87
C ASN A 55 0.92 -4.99 -19.05
N ASN A 56 0.14 -3.97 -19.32
CA ASN A 56 0.64 -2.62 -19.33
C ASN A 56 0.97 -2.17 -17.89
N TRP A 57 2.20 -1.72 -17.65
CA TRP A 57 2.67 -1.30 -16.34
C TRP A 57 1.83 -0.18 -15.71
N LYS A 58 1.25 0.70 -16.53
CA LYS A 58 0.38 1.78 -16.08
C LYS A 58 -0.89 1.25 -15.41
N LEU A 59 -1.45 0.14 -15.93
CA LEU A 59 -2.63 -0.50 -15.30
C LEU A 59 -2.29 -1.04 -13.91
N TYR A 60 -1.08 -1.58 -13.74
CA TYR A 60 -0.64 -1.99 -12.42
C TYR A 60 -0.52 -0.79 -11.47
N PHE A 61 0.04 0.31 -11.96
CA PHE A 61 0.19 1.53 -11.17
C PHE A 61 -1.15 2.16 -10.81
N GLU A 62 -2.11 2.17 -11.73
CA GLU A 62 -3.48 2.61 -11.46
C GLU A 62 -4.21 1.69 -10.48
N ASN A 63 -4.00 0.37 -10.57
CA ASN A 63 -4.57 -0.59 -9.63
C ASN A 63 -4.15 -0.33 -8.18
N VAL A 64 -2.89 0.07 -7.94
CA VAL A 64 -2.44 0.41 -6.57
C VAL A 64 -3.07 1.70 -6.03
N LYS A 65 -3.59 2.57 -6.89
CA LYS A 65 -4.31 3.79 -6.50
C LYS A 65 -5.77 3.53 -6.18
N ASP A 66 -6.35 2.49 -6.76
CA ASP A 66 -7.75 2.16 -6.58
C ASP A 66 -8.00 1.54 -5.20
N THR A 67 -8.68 2.28 -4.34
CA THR A 67 -9.06 1.81 -3.00
C THR A 67 -10.33 0.97 -3.00
N TYR A 68 -11.10 1.03 -4.07
CA TYR A 68 -12.41 0.41 -4.13
C TYR A 68 -12.36 -1.08 -4.48
N HIS A 69 -11.49 -1.46 -5.43
CA HIS A 69 -11.44 -2.84 -5.92
C HIS A 69 -11.07 -3.87 -4.84
N ALA A 70 -10.19 -3.49 -3.91
CA ALA A 70 -9.67 -4.42 -2.91
C ALA A 70 -10.78 -5.03 -2.05
N SER A 71 -11.77 -4.21 -1.66
CA SER A 71 -12.90 -4.64 -0.84
C SER A 71 -13.92 -5.51 -1.59
N LEU A 72 -13.85 -5.55 -2.91
CA LEU A 72 -14.74 -6.35 -3.76
C LEU A 72 -14.04 -7.59 -4.32
N LEU A 73 -12.80 -7.43 -4.76
CA LEU A 73 -12.09 -8.45 -5.53
C LEU A 73 -11.11 -9.29 -4.70
N HIS A 74 -10.57 -8.74 -3.61
CA HIS A 74 -9.69 -9.49 -2.73
C HIS A 74 -10.47 -10.26 -1.67
N VAL A 75 -11.04 -11.40 -2.07
CA VAL A 75 -11.92 -12.23 -1.23
C VAL A 75 -11.28 -12.59 0.11
N PHE A 76 -9.99 -12.87 0.16
CA PHE A 76 -9.28 -13.14 1.41
C PHE A 76 -9.38 -11.96 2.38
N PHE A 77 -9.12 -10.74 1.92
CA PHE A 77 -9.14 -9.55 2.77
C PHE A 77 -10.54 -9.25 3.29
N THR A 78 -11.56 -9.40 2.45
CA THR A 78 -12.94 -9.15 2.87
C THR A 78 -13.46 -10.24 3.81
N THR A 79 -13.15 -11.51 3.53
CA THR A 79 -13.56 -12.64 4.36
C THR A 79 -12.99 -12.54 5.78
N PHE A 80 -11.70 -12.23 5.88
CA PHE A 80 -11.01 -12.14 7.17
C PHE A 80 -10.95 -10.72 7.75
N LYS A 81 -11.79 -9.82 7.26
CA LYS A 81 -11.96 -8.45 7.80
C LYS A 81 -10.68 -7.59 7.80
N ILE A 82 -9.74 -7.91 6.92
CA ILE A 82 -8.49 -7.14 6.78
C ILE A 82 -8.75 -5.82 6.07
N ASN A 83 -9.62 -5.84 5.05
CA ASN A 83 -10.08 -4.65 4.33
C ASN A 83 -11.54 -4.84 3.87
N ARG A 84 -12.40 -3.89 4.21
CA ARG A 84 -13.82 -3.85 3.83
C ARG A 84 -14.23 -2.45 3.41
N LEU A 85 -15.27 -2.32 2.57
CA LEU A 85 -15.85 -1.04 2.14
C LEU A 85 -16.31 -0.16 3.29
N SER A 86 -16.74 -0.77 4.39
CA SER A 86 -17.21 -0.07 5.58
C SER A 86 -16.10 0.50 6.46
N GLN A 87 -14.83 0.18 6.20
CA GLN A 87 -13.72 0.72 6.96
C GLN A 87 -13.47 2.18 6.60
N ARG A 88 -13.14 2.97 7.63
CA ARG A 88 -12.65 4.32 7.42
C ARG A 88 -11.33 4.30 6.69
N GLY A 89 -11.10 5.30 5.89
CA GLY A 89 -9.87 5.43 5.14
C GLY A 89 -9.90 6.67 4.27
N GLY A 90 -8.93 6.77 3.40
CA GLY A 90 -8.83 7.90 2.48
C GLY A 90 -7.73 7.72 1.45
N VAL A 91 -7.66 8.72 0.60
CA VAL A 91 -6.59 8.87 -0.39
C VAL A 91 -5.96 10.25 -0.18
N ILE A 92 -4.65 10.27 -0.12
CA ILE A 92 -3.82 11.47 -0.10
C ILE A 92 -3.09 11.51 -1.44
N VAL A 93 -3.09 12.66 -2.07
CA VAL A 93 -2.42 12.89 -3.34
C VAL A 93 -1.42 14.03 -3.15
N SER A 94 -0.20 13.87 -3.65
CA SER A 94 0.79 14.96 -3.63
C SER A 94 0.32 16.16 -4.45
N ASP A 95 0.84 17.33 -4.15
CA ASP A 95 0.49 18.58 -4.87
C ASP A 95 0.72 18.48 -6.39
N THR A 96 1.71 17.70 -6.79
CA THR A 96 1.99 17.42 -8.20
C THR A 96 1.01 16.45 -8.86
N GLY A 97 0.18 15.76 -8.08
CA GLY A 97 -0.67 14.66 -8.54
C GLY A 97 0.08 13.38 -8.93
N ALA A 98 1.41 13.36 -8.82
CA ALA A 98 2.24 12.24 -9.27
C ALA A 98 2.32 11.10 -8.25
N HIS A 99 2.18 11.41 -6.98
CA HIS A 99 2.29 10.44 -5.88
C HIS A 99 0.98 10.36 -5.13
N HIS A 100 0.72 9.19 -4.52
CA HIS A 100 -0.48 9.05 -3.71
C HIS A 100 -0.30 8.02 -2.61
N VAL A 101 -1.17 8.12 -1.61
CA VAL A 101 -1.32 7.13 -0.54
C VAL A 101 -2.78 6.79 -0.41
N SER A 102 -3.11 5.51 -0.46
CA SER A 102 -4.40 4.99 0.01
C SER A 102 -4.22 4.31 1.36
N TYR A 103 -5.15 4.51 2.28
CA TYR A 103 -5.06 3.92 3.62
C TYR A 103 -6.43 3.55 4.17
N SER A 104 -6.43 2.55 5.06
CA SER A 104 -7.61 2.13 5.82
C SER A 104 -7.27 2.07 7.30
N VAL A 105 -8.23 2.51 8.12
CA VAL A 105 -8.13 2.50 9.57
C VAL A 105 -9.04 1.43 10.13
N ILE A 106 -8.57 0.67 11.10
CA ILE A 106 -9.40 -0.31 11.78
C ILE A 106 -10.51 0.39 12.55
N ASP A 107 -11.74 -0.04 12.31
CA ASP A 107 -12.88 0.34 13.12
C ASP A 107 -13.51 -0.91 13.71
N LYS A 108 -13.28 -1.13 14.99
CA LYS A 108 -13.81 -2.30 15.72
C LYS A 108 -15.34 -2.36 15.72
N LYS A 109 -16.01 -1.22 15.51
CA LYS A 109 -17.47 -1.13 15.46
C LYS A 109 -18.06 -1.38 14.06
N SER A 110 -17.28 -1.15 13.00
CA SER A 110 -17.73 -1.33 11.61
C SER A 110 -17.53 -2.76 11.07
N SER A 111 -17.09 -3.68 11.91
CA SER A 111 -16.91 -5.09 11.49
C SER A 111 -18.21 -5.79 11.12
N GLU A 112 -19.35 -5.24 11.52
CA GLU A 112 -20.69 -5.73 11.24
C GLU A 112 -21.41 -4.73 10.33
N SER A 113 -20.96 -4.59 9.08
CA SER A 113 -21.70 -3.71 8.18
C SER A 113 -22.97 -4.40 7.69
N GLU A 114 -24.09 -3.71 7.88
CA GLU A 114 -25.41 -4.15 7.42
C GLU A 114 -25.42 -4.42 5.92
N GLU A 115 -24.61 -3.72 5.14
CA GLU A 115 -24.49 -3.91 3.70
C GLU A 115 -23.99 -5.31 3.33
N TYR A 116 -22.97 -5.81 4.02
CA TYR A 116 -22.45 -7.15 3.75
C TYR A 116 -23.47 -8.24 4.10
N GLN A 117 -24.21 -8.06 5.18
CA GLN A 117 -25.29 -8.98 5.58
C GLN A 117 -26.47 -8.92 4.61
N LYS A 118 -26.91 -7.72 4.25
CA LYS A 118 -28.02 -7.47 3.35
C LYS A 118 -27.78 -8.06 1.97
N GLU A 119 -26.61 -7.86 1.41
CA GLU A 119 -26.22 -8.35 0.10
C GLU A 119 -25.76 -9.83 0.12
N LYS A 120 -25.76 -10.49 1.27
CA LYS A 120 -25.34 -11.88 1.47
C LYS A 120 -23.98 -12.19 0.85
N LEU A 121 -23.07 -11.24 0.97
CA LEU A 121 -21.70 -11.41 0.48
C LEU A 121 -21.01 -12.53 1.27
N ARG A 122 -20.06 -13.18 0.63
CA ARG A 122 -19.28 -14.27 1.27
C ARG A 122 -18.67 -13.88 2.60
N SER A 123 -18.31 -12.61 2.72
CA SER A 123 -17.68 -12.02 3.90
C SER A 123 -18.63 -11.70 5.05
N ASP A 124 -19.96 -11.90 4.92
CA ASP A 124 -20.90 -11.73 6.05
C ASP A 124 -20.84 -12.91 7.02
N LYS A 125 -20.41 -14.08 6.54
CA LYS A 125 -20.28 -15.28 7.37
C LYS A 125 -19.01 -15.24 8.19
N ASP A 126 -19.14 -15.50 9.49
CA ASP A 126 -18.03 -15.60 10.43
C ASP A 126 -17.59 -17.06 10.70
N ASP A 127 -17.96 -17.98 9.81
CA ASP A 127 -17.66 -19.39 9.91
C ASP A 127 -16.34 -19.82 9.25
N TYR A 128 -15.71 -18.93 8.49
CA TYR A 128 -14.41 -19.18 7.88
C TYR A 128 -13.29 -19.13 8.91
N ARG A 129 -12.43 -20.13 8.89
CA ARG A 129 -11.25 -20.22 9.76
C ARG A 129 -10.02 -20.55 8.95
N LEU A 130 -8.89 -19.97 9.32
CA LEU A 130 -7.59 -20.35 8.81
C LEU A 130 -7.04 -21.53 9.62
N ALA A 131 -6.28 -22.39 8.96
CA ALA A 131 -5.55 -23.47 9.62
C ALA A 131 -4.52 -22.90 10.62
N ASP A 132 -3.94 -21.77 10.30
CA ASP A 132 -3.07 -20.99 11.19
C ASP A 132 -3.69 -19.60 11.40
N PRO A 133 -4.39 -19.38 12.52
CA PRO A 133 -5.02 -18.10 12.81
C PRO A 133 -4.03 -16.97 13.09
N SER A 134 -2.77 -17.29 13.41
CA SER A 134 -1.75 -16.28 13.68
C SER A 134 -1.48 -15.35 12.48
N LEU A 135 -1.81 -15.79 11.27
CA LEU A 135 -1.74 -14.96 10.07
C LEU A 135 -2.66 -13.73 10.08
N LEU A 136 -3.67 -13.75 10.96
CA LEU A 136 -4.61 -12.63 11.15
C LEU A 136 -4.28 -11.80 12.39
N GLU A 137 -3.36 -12.26 13.21
CA GLU A 137 -2.92 -11.54 14.39
C GLU A 137 -2.05 -10.37 13.98
N GLY A 138 -2.52 -9.17 14.27
CA GLY A 138 -1.82 -7.93 14.01
C GLY A 138 -1.66 -7.14 15.29
N VAL A 139 -0.56 -6.41 15.39
CA VAL A 139 -0.30 -5.43 16.44
C VAL A 139 -0.41 -4.05 15.81
N ASP A 140 -1.04 -3.12 16.49
CA ASP A 140 -0.99 -1.70 16.09
C ASP A 140 0.39 -1.13 16.42
N GLU A 141 1.33 -1.40 15.51
CA GLU A 141 2.75 -1.04 15.66
C GLU A 141 2.97 0.48 15.61
N PHE A 142 2.10 1.17 14.90
CA PHE A 142 2.23 2.60 14.65
C PHE A 142 1.38 3.47 15.57
N GLY A 143 0.45 2.86 16.32
CA GLY A 143 -0.37 3.55 17.32
C GLY A 143 -1.44 4.49 16.74
N ASP A 144 -1.71 4.41 15.46
CA ASP A 144 -2.65 5.30 14.74
C ASP A 144 -3.87 4.57 14.16
N GLY A 145 -3.95 3.26 14.36
CA GLY A 145 -5.02 2.41 13.87
C GLY A 145 -5.01 2.17 12.36
N VAL A 146 -4.03 2.67 11.61
CA VAL A 146 -3.92 2.41 10.17
C VAL A 146 -3.39 1.01 9.94
N THR A 147 -4.26 0.14 9.46
CA THR A 147 -3.94 -1.28 9.22
C THR A 147 -3.53 -1.59 7.80
N LEU A 148 -3.85 -0.70 6.87
CA LEU A 148 -3.45 -0.80 5.47
C LEU A 148 -3.00 0.56 4.98
N GLN A 149 -1.84 0.61 4.36
CA GLN A 149 -1.34 1.77 3.64
C GLN A 149 -0.64 1.30 2.37
N ILE A 150 -1.07 1.82 1.22
CA ILE A 150 -0.39 1.60 -0.06
C ILE A 150 0.00 2.95 -0.61
N LEU A 151 1.30 3.21 -0.62
CA LEU A 151 1.91 4.43 -1.09
C LEU A 151 2.58 4.17 -2.44
N SER A 152 2.34 5.03 -3.41
CA SER A 152 3.04 4.98 -4.69
C SER A 152 3.77 6.28 -4.99
N VAL A 153 5.01 6.15 -5.42
CA VAL A 153 5.83 7.24 -5.95
C VAL A 153 6.07 6.98 -7.43
N PHE A 154 5.61 7.92 -8.26
CA PHE A 154 5.85 7.83 -9.70
C PHE A 154 7.36 7.81 -10.00
N PRO A 155 7.86 7.07 -11.01
CA PRO A 155 7.07 6.26 -11.95
C PRO A 155 6.84 4.81 -11.54
N GLY A 156 7.46 4.27 -10.51
CA GLY A 156 7.37 2.82 -10.32
C GLY A 156 7.73 2.30 -8.94
N PHE A 157 7.73 3.15 -7.91
CA PHE A 157 7.96 2.72 -6.54
C PHE A 157 6.63 2.56 -5.80
N VAL A 158 6.46 1.46 -5.07
CA VAL A 158 5.31 1.22 -4.19
C VAL A 158 5.81 0.73 -2.83
N LEU A 159 5.37 1.39 -1.78
CA LEU A 159 5.54 0.97 -0.39
C LEU A 159 4.18 0.54 0.16
N GLN A 160 4.07 -0.72 0.51
CA GLN A 160 2.84 -1.31 1.04
C GLN A 160 3.05 -1.73 2.48
N GLN A 161 2.12 -1.36 3.35
CA GLN A 161 1.96 -1.92 4.68
C GLN A 161 0.56 -2.55 4.76
N ILE A 162 0.50 -3.79 5.18
CA ILE A 162 -0.74 -4.49 5.53
C ILE A 162 -0.50 -5.10 6.90
N GLN A 163 -1.19 -4.59 7.92
CA GLN A 163 -0.92 -4.89 9.32
C GLN A 163 0.59 -4.70 9.63
N ASN A 164 1.29 -5.75 10.06
CA ASN A 164 2.73 -5.73 10.36
C ASN A 164 3.60 -6.20 9.17
N SER A 165 3.01 -6.45 8.02
CA SER A 165 3.75 -6.85 6.82
C SER A 165 4.07 -5.65 5.95
N ILE A 166 5.35 -5.47 5.64
CA ILE A 166 5.83 -4.39 4.79
C ILE A 166 6.41 -4.97 3.51
N ALA A 167 6.04 -4.42 2.37
CA ALA A 167 6.57 -4.77 1.07
C ALA A 167 6.95 -3.54 0.27
N VAL A 168 8.13 -3.59 -0.34
CA VAL A 168 8.58 -2.61 -1.33
C VAL A 168 8.54 -3.24 -2.70
N ARG A 169 7.95 -2.55 -3.67
CA ARG A 169 7.87 -3.00 -5.06
C ARG A 169 8.50 -1.97 -5.97
N GLN A 170 9.24 -2.45 -6.94
CA GLN A 170 9.75 -1.66 -8.04
C GLN A 170 9.13 -2.17 -9.34
N ILE A 171 8.41 -1.31 -10.02
CA ILE A 171 7.76 -1.60 -11.29
C ILE A 171 8.70 -1.13 -12.40
N LEU A 172 9.15 -2.08 -13.21
CA LEU A 172 10.08 -1.83 -14.32
C LEU A 172 9.41 -2.18 -15.63
N PRO A 173 9.03 -1.20 -16.45
CA PRO A 173 8.55 -1.44 -17.80
C PRO A 173 9.62 -2.16 -18.64
N LYS A 174 9.21 -3.15 -19.44
CA LYS A 174 10.12 -3.85 -20.34
C LYS A 174 9.93 -3.52 -21.82
N GLY A 175 8.91 -2.75 -22.13
CA GLY A 175 8.58 -2.33 -23.48
C GLY A 175 7.49 -1.29 -23.46
N VAL A 176 7.07 -0.87 -24.63
CA VAL A 176 5.97 0.08 -24.85
C VAL A 176 4.64 -0.61 -25.20
N GLU A 177 4.67 -1.93 -25.34
CA GLU A 177 3.51 -2.78 -25.60
C GLU A 177 2.91 -3.34 -24.31
#